data_043af0e31b177051aea96a2e19278d66
#
_entry.id   043af0e31b177051aea96a2e19278d66
#
_cell.length_a   1.000
_cell.length_b   1.000
_cell.length_c   1.000
_cell.angle_alpha   90.00
_cell.angle_beta   90.00
_cell.angle_gamma   90.00
#
_symmetry.space_group_name_H-M   'P 1'
#
loop_
_entity.id
_entity.type
_entity.pdbx_description
1 polymer ?
#
loop_
_entity_poly.entity_id
_entity_poly.type
_entity_poly.pdbx_seq_one_letter_code
_entity_poly.pdbx_strand_id
1 'polypeptide(L)' 'MSLQLLKETKFWRVDSEDEAVDMITEYKDNAIKGGYTVTKSGYKIKTKKSKGEIIDMWAEVEITFAYEV' A
#
# COMPACT_ATOMS: atom_id res chain seq x y z
N MET A 1 -5.42 -9.68 30.44
CA MET A 1 -5.90 -9.73 29.04
C MET A 1 -4.96 -8.95 28.16
N SER A 2 -4.49 -9.56 27.08
CA SER A 2 -3.59 -8.88 26.14
C SER A 2 -4.36 -8.40 24.92
N LEU A 3 -3.95 -7.24 24.40
CA LEU A 3 -4.48 -6.72 23.15
C LEU A 3 -3.61 -7.21 22.01
N GLN A 4 -4.23 -7.66 20.93
CA GLN A 4 -3.54 -8.08 19.72
C GLN A 4 -4.05 -7.29 18.54
N LEU A 5 -3.11 -6.80 17.74
CA LEU A 5 -3.44 -6.15 16.49
C LEU A 5 -3.67 -7.24 15.44
N LEU A 6 -4.92 -7.42 15.06
CA LEU A 6 -5.32 -8.46 14.11
C LEU A 6 -5.29 -7.99 12.66
N LYS A 7 -5.42 -6.70 12.46
CA LYS A 7 -5.53 -6.13 11.12
C LYS A 7 -5.01 -4.71 11.10
N GLU A 8 -4.29 -4.36 10.05
CA GLU A 8 -3.72 -3.03 9.90
C GLU A 8 -3.74 -2.61 8.44
N THR A 9 -4.13 -1.37 8.19
CA THR A 9 -4.07 -0.78 6.86
C THR A 9 -3.04 0.33 6.85
N LYS A 10 -2.13 0.29 5.89
CA LYS A 10 -1.09 1.31 5.73
C LYS A 10 -1.17 1.96 4.35
N PHE A 11 -0.78 3.22 4.30
CA PHE A 11 -0.75 4.00 3.08
C PHE A 11 0.66 4.53 2.83
N TRP A 12 1.08 4.50 1.57
CA TRP A 12 2.36 5.05 1.15
C TRP A 12 2.19 5.90 -0.08
N ARG A 13 3.05 6.88 -0.23
CA ARG A 13 3.18 7.66 -1.45
C ARG A 13 4.45 7.21 -2.17
N VAL A 14 4.30 6.86 -3.46
CA VAL A 14 5.42 6.52 -4.33
C VAL A 14 5.36 7.36 -5.60
N ASP A 15 6.49 7.52 -6.29
CA ASP A 15 6.58 8.45 -7.41
C ASP A 15 5.94 7.94 -8.69
N SER A 16 5.81 6.63 -8.86
CA SER A 16 5.30 6.05 -10.09
C SER A 16 4.43 4.82 -9.86
N GLU A 17 3.65 4.48 -10.88
CA GLU A 17 2.83 3.27 -10.88
C GLU A 17 3.71 2.01 -10.77
N ASP A 18 4.85 1.97 -11.45
CA ASP A 18 5.76 0.84 -11.39
C ASP A 18 6.25 0.58 -9.97
N GLU A 19 6.60 1.63 -9.25
CA GLU A 19 7.00 1.53 -7.85
C GLU A 19 5.86 1.01 -6.97
N ALA A 20 4.63 1.44 -7.24
CA ALA A 20 3.45 0.97 -6.51
C ALA A 20 3.25 -0.53 -6.70
N VAL A 21 3.32 -1.02 -7.94
CA VAL A 21 3.17 -2.43 -8.28
C VAL A 21 4.29 -3.26 -7.64
N ASP A 22 5.53 -2.80 -7.73
CA ASP A 22 6.68 -3.48 -7.14
C ASP A 22 6.54 -3.59 -5.62
N MET A 23 6.09 -2.53 -4.98
CA MET A 23 5.88 -2.50 -3.54
C MET A 23 4.82 -3.51 -3.10
N ILE A 24 3.69 -3.54 -3.81
CA ILE A 24 2.61 -4.50 -3.52
C ILE A 24 3.09 -5.93 -3.68
N THR A 25 3.82 -6.21 -4.77
CA THR A 25 4.36 -7.53 -5.05
C THR A 25 5.33 -7.97 -3.95
N GLU A 26 6.21 -7.09 -3.53
CA GLU A 26 7.18 -7.36 -2.48
C GLU A 26 6.49 -7.70 -1.14
N TYR A 27 5.46 -6.94 -0.76
CA TYR A 27 4.72 -7.22 0.46
C TYR A 27 3.97 -8.54 0.40
N LYS A 28 3.40 -8.90 -0.74
CA LYS A 28 2.74 -10.20 -0.92
C LYS A 28 3.73 -11.36 -0.81
N ASP A 29 4.90 -11.22 -1.40
CA ASP A 29 5.95 -12.24 -1.33
C ASP A 29 6.46 -12.41 0.10
N ASN A 30 6.68 -11.30 0.79
CA ASN A 30 7.17 -11.31 2.17
C ASN A 30 6.12 -11.81 3.18
N ALA A 31 4.84 -11.73 2.85
CA ALA A 31 3.76 -12.17 3.72
C ALA A 31 3.91 -13.65 4.09
N ILE A 32 4.30 -14.46 3.13
CA ILE A 32 4.48 -15.91 3.33
C ILE A 32 5.53 -16.18 4.39
N LYS A 33 6.59 -15.37 4.44
CA LYS A 33 7.70 -15.52 5.37
C LYS A 33 7.48 -14.78 6.68
N GLY A 34 6.66 -13.74 6.66
CA GLY A 34 6.49 -12.81 7.77
C GLY A 34 5.37 -13.15 8.75
N GLY A 35 4.60 -14.20 8.52
CA GLY A 35 3.51 -14.57 9.40
C GLY A 35 2.29 -13.66 9.34
N TYR A 36 2.11 -12.95 8.23
CA TYR A 36 0.93 -12.12 7.99
C TYR A 36 0.35 -12.42 6.61
N THR A 37 -0.88 -11.98 6.39
CA THR A 37 -1.57 -12.14 5.12
C THR A 37 -1.96 -10.76 4.59
N VAL A 38 -1.74 -10.51 3.31
CA VAL A 38 -2.23 -9.31 2.65
C VAL A 38 -3.66 -9.58 2.18
N THR A 39 -4.63 -8.96 2.83
CA THR A 39 -6.05 -9.18 2.54
C THR A 39 -6.61 -8.19 1.53
N LYS A 40 -5.98 -7.02 1.42
CA LYS A 40 -6.37 -6.00 0.45
C LYS A 40 -5.12 -5.26 0.00
N SER A 41 -5.01 -5.02 -1.28
CA SER A 41 -3.92 -4.23 -1.84
C SER A 41 -4.39 -3.50 -3.08
N GLY A 42 -3.82 -2.33 -3.31
CA GLY A 42 -4.14 -1.55 -4.48
C GLY A 42 -3.40 -0.23 -4.48
N TYR A 43 -3.57 0.51 -5.54
CA TYR A 43 -3.01 1.85 -5.62
C TYR A 43 -3.94 2.74 -6.44
N LYS A 44 -3.78 4.05 -6.26
CA LYS A 44 -4.49 5.07 -7.01
C LYS A 44 -3.49 6.08 -7.52
N ILE A 45 -3.70 6.56 -8.74
CA ILE A 45 -2.90 7.64 -9.28
C ILE A 45 -3.54 8.95 -8.83
N LYS A 46 -2.74 9.79 -8.19
CA LYS A 46 -3.14 11.10 -7.72
C LYS A 46 -2.43 12.16 -8.54
N THR A 47 -3.12 13.25 -8.79
CA THR A 47 -2.56 14.37 -9.53
C THR A 47 -2.81 15.67 -8.77
N LYS A 48 -1.88 16.59 -8.91
CA LYS A 48 -2.03 17.98 -8.45
C LYS A 48 -2.13 18.85 -9.67
N LYS A 49 -3.17 19.70 -9.73
CA LYS A 49 -3.40 20.58 -10.85
C LYS A 49 -3.27 22.03 -10.41
N SER A 50 -2.78 22.86 -11.31
CA SER A 50 -2.76 24.31 -11.13
C SER A 50 -3.12 24.94 -12.46
N LYS A 51 -4.12 25.84 -12.45
CA LYS A 51 -4.60 26.56 -13.65
C LYS A 51 -4.98 25.61 -14.81
N GLY A 52 -5.55 24.43 -14.47
CA GLY A 52 -5.96 23.46 -15.48
C GLY A 52 -4.86 22.55 -15.97
N GLU A 53 -3.63 22.71 -15.49
CA GLU A 53 -2.49 21.86 -15.86
C GLU A 53 -2.09 20.95 -14.72
N ILE A 54 -1.68 19.71 -15.07
CA ILE A 54 -1.14 18.77 -14.09
C ILE A 54 0.31 19.17 -13.81
N ILE A 55 0.58 19.56 -12.56
CA ILE A 55 1.91 19.98 -12.12
C ILE A 55 2.64 18.93 -11.29
N ASP A 56 1.93 17.90 -10.85
CA ASP A 56 2.52 16.79 -10.11
C ASP A 56 1.64 15.56 -10.25
N MET A 57 2.27 14.40 -10.20
CA MET A 57 1.58 13.11 -10.27
C MET A 57 2.33 12.09 -9.41
N TRP A 58 1.59 11.29 -8.66
CA TRP A 58 2.18 10.24 -7.82
C TRP A 58 1.19 9.09 -7.65
N ALA A 59 1.65 7.99 -7.11
CA ALA A 59 0.79 6.87 -6.75
C ALA A 59 0.66 6.77 -5.24
N GLU A 60 -0.55 6.48 -4.77
CA GLU A 60 -0.82 6.24 -3.36
C GLU A 60 -1.17 4.76 -3.20
N VAL A 61 -0.38 4.05 -2.43
CA VAL A 61 -0.51 2.60 -2.21
C VAL A 61 -1.26 2.35 -0.91
N GLU A 62 -2.23 1.45 -0.96
CA GLU A 62 -2.96 1.00 0.23
C GLU A 62 -2.77 -0.51 0.36
N ILE A 63 -2.32 -0.97 1.52
CA ILE A 63 -2.17 -2.39 1.82
C ILE A 63 -2.75 -2.69 3.19
N THR A 64 -3.61 -3.70 3.26
CA THR A 64 -4.20 -4.17 4.51
C THR A 64 -3.58 -5.52 4.86
N PHE A 65 -3.04 -5.59 6.05
CA PHE A 65 -2.41 -6.79 6.60
C PHE A 65 -3.31 -7.43 7.65
N ALA A 66 -3.42 -8.75 7.62
CA ALA A 66 -4.05 -9.51 8.69
C ALA A 66 -2.97 -10.37 9.35
N TYR A 67 -2.91 -10.32 10.66
CA TYR A 67 -1.91 -11.05 11.43
C TYR A 67 -2.54 -12.29 12.04
N GLU A 68 -1.82 -13.40 12.00
CA GLU A 68 -2.25 -14.63 12.65
C GLU A 68 -1.95 -14.56 14.15
N VAL A 69 -2.86 -15.11 14.92
CA VAL A 69 -2.73 -15.19 16.36
C VAL A 69 -2.63 -16.61 16.83
#